data_7899fcd2ee5adc22a62bb98755880b0f
#
_entry.id   7899fcd2ee5adc22a62bb98755880b0f
#
_cell.length_a   1.000
_cell.length_b   1.000
_cell.length_c   1.000
_cell.angle_alpha   90.00
_cell.angle_beta   90.00
_cell.angle_gamma   90.00
#
_symmetry.space_group_name_H-M   'P 1'
#
loop_
_entity.id
_entity.type
_entity.pdbx_description
1 polymer ?
#
loop_
_entity_poly.entity_id
_entity_poly.type
_entity_poly.pdbx_seq_one_letter_code
_entity_poly.pdbx_strand_id
1 'polypeptide(L)'
;MKKKGFVLLMMVFLLLSVLPASAAEQRVFDNADLLTAEEEQNLQQFCEDAKEEYDIDFAYLTTKDTEGLSTREYGAQFYIEQNLGVGEDYSGAIFVLDMGEREGQLVTCGEAMEMITDADADAIWDEISSYFSNGDYYGGMEQLWWDVDSLCADYQTYGAEGRPKSDAFFSESPVSSGGGIAMIILLAAAFSAVIAGVSVMS
;
A
#
# COMPACT_ATOMS: atom_id res chain seq x y z
N MET A 1 -34.90 -36.87 -25.02
CA MET A 1 -33.59 -36.43 -25.44
C MET A 1 -33.20 -35.04 -24.93
N LYS A 2 -34.15 -34.13 -24.58
CA LYS A 2 -33.87 -32.74 -24.12
C LYS A 2 -33.25 -32.64 -22.71
N LYS A 3 -33.51 -33.61 -21.79
CA LYS A 3 -32.99 -33.58 -20.41
C LYS A 3 -31.47 -33.88 -20.31
N LYS A 4 -30.92 -34.69 -21.23
CA LYS A 4 -29.45 -35.02 -21.22
C LYS A 4 -28.59 -33.83 -21.67
N GLY A 5 -29.08 -32.98 -22.60
CA GLY A 5 -28.38 -31.77 -23.03
C GLY A 5 -28.35 -30.69 -21.97
N PHE A 6 -29.42 -30.56 -21.17
CA PHE A 6 -29.49 -29.59 -20.08
C PHE A 6 -28.52 -29.93 -18.93
N VAL A 7 -28.41 -31.22 -18.57
CA VAL A 7 -27.45 -31.68 -17.55
C VAL A 7 -26.00 -31.48 -18.00
N LEU A 8 -25.69 -31.74 -19.28
CA LEU A 8 -24.37 -31.53 -19.84
C LEU A 8 -24.01 -30.03 -19.86
N LEU A 9 -24.95 -29.16 -20.23
CA LEU A 9 -24.77 -27.70 -20.22
C LEU A 9 -24.53 -27.16 -18.80
N MET A 10 -25.26 -27.67 -17.80
CA MET A 10 -25.09 -27.28 -16.39
C MET A 10 -23.76 -27.78 -15.82
N MET A 11 -23.28 -28.96 -16.26
CA MET A 11 -21.98 -29.50 -15.85
C MET A 11 -20.82 -28.72 -16.47
N VAL A 12 -20.93 -28.21 -17.69
CA VAL A 12 -19.95 -27.34 -18.34
C VAL A 12 -19.93 -25.97 -17.66
N PHE A 13 -21.09 -25.44 -17.26
CA PHE A 13 -21.17 -24.17 -16.54
C PHE A 13 -20.54 -24.24 -15.13
N LEU A 14 -20.63 -25.40 -14.46
CA LEU A 14 -20.01 -25.65 -13.16
C LEU A 14 -18.47 -25.78 -13.27
N LEU A 15 -17.96 -26.27 -14.40
CA LEU A 15 -16.52 -26.42 -14.66
C LEU A 15 -15.82 -25.09 -15.03
N LEU A 16 -16.59 -24.12 -15.53
CA LEU A 16 -16.08 -22.78 -15.89
C LEU A 16 -15.94 -21.82 -14.68
N SER A 17 -16.48 -22.19 -13.52
CA SER A 17 -16.42 -21.34 -12.31
C SER A 17 -15.19 -21.56 -11.43
N VAL A 18 -14.25 -22.44 -11.82
CA VAL A 18 -12.93 -22.54 -11.17
C VAL A 18 -11.94 -21.69 -11.98
N LEU A 19 -12.10 -20.38 -11.96
CA LEU A 19 -10.97 -19.49 -12.23
C LEU A 19 -9.98 -19.69 -11.09
N PRO A 20 -8.70 -20.01 -11.36
CA PRO A 20 -7.71 -19.93 -10.31
C PRO A 20 -7.73 -18.46 -9.85
N ALA A 21 -8.12 -18.23 -8.60
CA ALA A 21 -7.74 -17.00 -7.94
C ALA A 21 -6.21 -16.98 -8.03
N SER A 22 -5.64 -16.06 -8.79
CA SER A 22 -4.22 -15.77 -8.69
C SER A 22 -3.98 -15.49 -7.22
N ALA A 23 -3.21 -16.32 -6.54
CA ALA A 23 -2.84 -16.02 -5.16
C ALA A 23 -2.12 -14.68 -5.24
N ALA A 24 -2.66 -13.68 -4.55
CA ALA A 24 -1.97 -12.39 -4.43
C ALA A 24 -0.56 -12.68 -3.91
N GLU A 25 0.43 -12.05 -4.50
CA GLU A 25 1.80 -12.16 -4.00
C GLU A 25 1.86 -11.53 -2.62
N GLN A 26 2.39 -12.24 -1.63
CA GLN A 26 2.48 -11.75 -0.26
C GLN A 26 3.36 -10.50 -0.20
N ARG A 27 2.84 -9.44 0.43
CA ARG A 27 3.53 -8.17 0.65
C ARG A 27 3.49 -7.72 2.11
N VAL A 28 2.75 -8.42 2.96
CA VAL A 28 2.73 -8.21 4.40
C VAL A 28 3.44 -9.38 5.08
N PHE A 29 4.55 -9.09 5.75
CA PHE A 29 5.44 -10.05 6.41
C PHE A 29 5.48 -9.72 7.90
N ASP A 30 4.47 -10.18 8.65
CA ASP A 30 4.38 -9.93 10.10
C ASP A 30 5.18 -10.94 10.91
N ASN A 31 6.53 -10.88 10.83
CA ASN A 31 7.42 -11.79 11.57
C ASN A 31 7.46 -11.49 13.08
N ALA A 32 6.96 -10.34 13.50
CA ALA A 32 6.88 -9.98 14.91
C ALA A 32 5.56 -10.38 15.57
N ASP A 33 4.56 -10.87 14.80
CA ASP A 33 3.24 -11.30 15.27
C ASP A 33 2.50 -10.14 15.98
N LEU A 34 2.40 -9.00 15.28
CA LEU A 34 1.81 -7.76 15.79
C LEU A 34 0.39 -7.51 15.26
N LEU A 35 0.04 -8.15 14.15
CA LEU A 35 -1.18 -7.91 13.40
C LEU A 35 -2.14 -9.10 13.51
N THR A 36 -3.41 -8.83 13.39
CA THR A 36 -4.42 -9.87 13.16
C THR A 36 -4.48 -10.24 11.68
N ALA A 37 -5.00 -11.41 11.34
CA ALA A 37 -5.18 -11.84 9.95
C ALA A 37 -6.07 -10.89 9.12
N GLU A 38 -7.01 -10.17 9.74
CA GLU A 38 -7.84 -9.16 9.09
C GLU A 38 -7.03 -7.90 8.76
N GLU A 39 -6.19 -7.46 9.70
CA GLU A 39 -5.28 -6.31 9.51
C GLU A 39 -4.22 -6.59 8.44
N GLU A 40 -3.61 -7.80 8.45
CA GLU A 40 -2.70 -8.22 7.38
C GLU A 40 -3.37 -8.20 6.00
N GLN A 41 -4.63 -8.67 5.92
CA GLN A 41 -5.38 -8.65 4.67
C GLN A 41 -5.69 -7.23 4.20
N ASN A 42 -6.01 -6.32 5.10
CA ASN A 42 -6.26 -4.91 4.76
C ASN A 42 -4.97 -4.24 4.25
N LEU A 43 -3.83 -4.45 4.93
CA LEU A 43 -2.53 -3.93 4.48
C LEU A 43 -2.10 -4.55 3.14
N GLN A 44 -2.40 -5.83 2.93
CA GLN A 44 -2.15 -6.49 1.64
C GLN A 44 -2.92 -5.82 0.49
N GLN A 45 -4.16 -5.39 0.74
CA GLN A 45 -4.93 -4.65 -0.25
C GLN A 45 -4.26 -3.32 -0.61
N PHE A 46 -3.75 -2.58 0.37
CA PHE A 46 -3.00 -1.34 0.11
C PHE A 46 -1.75 -1.59 -0.75
N CYS A 47 -1.05 -2.72 -0.54
CA CYS A 47 0.07 -3.09 -1.39
C CYS A 47 -0.35 -3.39 -2.85
N GLU A 48 -1.52 -4.01 -3.03
CA GLU A 48 -2.08 -4.27 -4.36
C GLU A 48 -2.50 -2.97 -5.04
N ASP A 49 -3.13 -2.05 -4.31
CA ASP A 49 -3.54 -0.73 -4.80
C ASP A 49 -2.32 0.10 -5.23
N ALA A 50 -1.22 0.08 -4.46
CA ALA A 50 0.04 0.73 -4.83
C ALA A 50 0.59 0.24 -6.18
N LYS A 51 0.53 -1.07 -6.41
CA LYS A 51 0.99 -1.68 -7.66
C LYS A 51 0.09 -1.33 -8.84
N GLU A 52 -1.23 -1.32 -8.62
CA GLU A 52 -2.20 -1.05 -9.67
C GLU A 52 -2.24 0.45 -10.05
N GLU A 53 -2.16 1.35 -9.06
CA GLU A 53 -2.33 2.77 -9.28
C GLU A 53 -1.03 3.50 -9.62
N TYR A 54 0.10 3.10 -9.01
CA TYR A 54 1.38 3.83 -9.09
C TYR A 54 2.51 3.06 -9.76
N ASP A 55 2.28 1.79 -10.11
CA ASP A 55 3.31 0.88 -10.67
C ASP A 55 4.54 0.75 -9.75
N ILE A 56 4.30 0.73 -8.43
CA ILE A 56 5.30 0.47 -7.40
C ILE A 56 4.92 -0.76 -6.57
N ASP A 57 5.92 -1.54 -6.15
CA ASP A 57 5.73 -2.68 -5.27
C ASP A 57 5.93 -2.25 -3.81
N PHE A 58 4.84 -2.12 -3.06
CA PHE A 58 4.88 -1.73 -1.67
C PHE A 58 4.78 -2.94 -0.75
N ALA A 59 5.55 -2.97 0.34
CA ALA A 59 5.53 -4.07 1.29
C ALA A 59 5.67 -3.59 2.74
N TYR A 60 5.16 -4.40 3.68
CA TYR A 60 5.33 -4.23 5.12
C TYR A 60 6.11 -5.41 5.69
N LEU A 61 7.06 -5.12 6.57
CA LEU A 61 7.85 -6.11 7.30
C LEU A 61 7.91 -5.73 8.78
N THR A 62 7.51 -6.65 9.65
CA THR A 62 7.82 -6.52 11.08
C THR A 62 8.88 -7.54 11.47
N THR A 63 9.78 -7.18 12.37
CA THR A 63 10.81 -8.10 12.87
C THR A 63 11.11 -7.86 14.35
N LYS A 64 11.68 -8.88 15.00
CA LYS A 64 12.18 -8.80 16.39
C LYS A 64 13.72 -8.76 16.43
N ASP A 65 14.37 -9.03 15.32
CA ASP A 65 15.82 -9.11 15.22
C ASP A 65 16.25 -8.84 13.77
N THR A 66 17.18 -7.94 13.57
CA THR A 66 17.77 -7.60 12.27
C THR A 66 19.11 -8.33 12.03
N GLU A 67 19.43 -9.34 12.83
CA GLU A 67 20.66 -10.16 12.71
C GLU A 67 21.95 -9.32 12.75
N GLY A 68 21.89 -8.16 13.43
CA GLY A 68 23.01 -7.23 13.60
C GLY A 68 23.18 -6.23 12.46
N LEU A 69 22.28 -6.19 11.50
CA LEU A 69 22.18 -5.13 10.50
C LEU A 69 21.42 -3.92 11.05
N SER A 70 21.59 -2.76 10.45
CA SER A 70 20.67 -1.65 10.67
C SER A 70 19.29 -1.98 10.08
N THR A 71 18.21 -1.38 10.61
CA THR A 71 16.84 -1.58 10.11
C THR A 71 16.73 -1.32 8.61
N ARG A 72 17.41 -0.28 8.11
CA ARG A 72 17.49 0.03 6.67
C ARG A 72 18.18 -1.08 5.87
N GLU A 73 19.34 -1.55 6.31
CA GLU A 73 20.09 -2.61 5.61
C GLU A 73 19.31 -3.92 5.60
N TYR A 74 18.69 -4.27 6.72
CA TYR A 74 17.84 -5.47 6.81
C TYR A 74 16.64 -5.38 5.85
N GLY A 75 15.96 -4.25 5.81
CA GLY A 75 14.85 -4.02 4.87
C GLY A 75 15.28 -4.10 3.41
N ALA A 76 16.41 -3.48 3.06
CA ALA A 76 16.94 -3.52 1.70
C ALA A 76 17.35 -4.96 1.28
N GLN A 77 18.00 -5.72 2.18
CA GLN A 77 18.33 -7.11 1.92
C GLN A 77 17.07 -7.97 1.76
N PHE A 78 16.11 -7.83 2.66
CA PHE A 78 14.83 -8.55 2.60
C PHE A 78 14.08 -8.25 1.29
N TYR A 79 14.07 -6.99 0.85
CA TYR A 79 13.44 -6.57 -0.40
C TYR A 79 14.00 -7.33 -1.60
N ILE A 80 15.33 -7.45 -1.67
CA ILE A 80 16.02 -8.20 -2.73
C ILE A 80 15.74 -9.71 -2.63
N GLU A 81 15.82 -10.28 -1.42
CA GLU A 81 15.63 -11.71 -1.18
C GLU A 81 14.22 -12.19 -1.52
N GLN A 82 13.21 -11.33 -1.26
CA GLN A 82 11.81 -11.62 -1.60
C GLN A 82 11.49 -11.29 -3.07
N ASN A 83 12.48 -10.79 -3.85
CA ASN A 83 12.33 -10.39 -5.24
C ASN A 83 11.18 -9.38 -5.41
N LEU A 84 11.13 -8.39 -4.52
CA LEU A 84 10.17 -7.29 -4.57
C LEU A 84 10.58 -6.25 -5.62
N GLY A 85 9.61 -5.43 -6.02
CA GLY A 85 9.80 -4.36 -7.00
C GLY A 85 9.19 -4.65 -8.35
N VAL A 86 8.80 -3.60 -9.06
CA VAL A 86 8.31 -3.65 -10.43
C VAL A 86 9.36 -3.11 -11.40
N GLY A 87 9.33 -3.61 -12.64
CA GLY A 87 10.21 -3.16 -13.71
C GLY A 87 11.67 -3.62 -13.59
N GLU A 88 12.52 -3.05 -14.46
CA GLU A 88 13.95 -3.39 -14.50
C GLU A 88 14.76 -2.72 -13.38
N ASP A 89 14.24 -1.65 -12.80
CA ASP A 89 14.83 -0.86 -11.72
C ASP A 89 14.34 -1.28 -10.33
N TYR A 90 13.49 -2.31 -10.24
CA TYR A 90 12.90 -2.82 -9.01
C TYR A 90 12.15 -1.74 -8.22
N SER A 91 11.34 -0.92 -8.93
CA SER A 91 10.62 0.21 -8.34
C SER A 91 9.66 -0.23 -7.23
N GLY A 92 9.78 0.39 -6.07
CA GLY A 92 8.92 0.12 -4.92
C GLY A 92 9.50 0.58 -3.59
N ALA A 93 8.82 0.18 -2.51
CA ALA A 93 9.20 0.52 -1.15
C ALA A 93 8.86 -0.59 -0.16
N ILE A 94 9.62 -0.66 0.92
CA ILE A 94 9.32 -1.53 2.07
C ILE A 94 9.38 -0.74 3.36
N PHE A 95 8.33 -0.82 4.16
CA PHE A 95 8.34 -0.33 5.53
C PHE A 95 8.76 -1.46 6.48
N VAL A 96 9.80 -1.22 7.26
CA VAL A 96 10.31 -2.17 8.25
C VAL A 96 10.05 -1.62 9.65
N LEU A 97 9.35 -2.38 10.48
CA LEU A 97 9.21 -2.10 11.91
C LEU A 97 10.05 -3.10 12.72
N ASP A 98 11.17 -2.63 13.25
CA ASP A 98 12.05 -3.40 14.11
C ASP A 98 11.64 -3.25 15.58
N MET A 99 11.11 -4.32 16.15
CA MET A 99 10.69 -4.37 17.55
C MET A 99 11.85 -4.56 18.52
N GLY A 100 13.02 -5.00 18.03
CA GLY A 100 14.23 -5.13 18.82
C GLY A 100 14.80 -3.78 19.19
N GLU A 101 15.01 -2.92 18.21
CA GLU A 101 15.54 -1.55 18.40
C GLU A 101 14.42 -0.51 18.57
N ARG A 102 13.15 -0.88 18.31
CA ARG A 102 11.99 0.02 18.33
C ARG A 102 12.10 1.15 17.32
N GLU A 103 12.50 0.80 16.14
CA GLU A 103 12.73 1.69 15.03
C GLU A 103 11.85 1.31 13.83
N GLY A 104 11.37 2.30 13.09
CA GLY A 104 10.71 2.11 11.81
C GLY A 104 11.51 2.76 10.70
N GLN A 105 11.61 2.09 9.56
CA GLN A 105 12.34 2.61 8.41
C GLN A 105 11.56 2.34 7.12
N LEU A 106 11.31 3.38 6.34
CA LEU A 106 10.83 3.27 4.97
C LEU A 106 12.02 3.25 4.01
N VAL A 107 12.16 2.19 3.24
CA VAL A 107 13.25 2.00 2.26
C VAL A 107 12.63 2.00 0.87
N THR A 108 13.11 2.86 -0.01
CA THR A 108 12.62 3.03 -1.38
C THR A 108 13.65 2.55 -2.41
N CYS A 109 13.19 2.10 -3.58
CA CYS A 109 14.01 1.62 -4.69
C CYS A 109 13.41 2.04 -6.03
N GLY A 110 14.25 2.23 -7.04
CA GLY A 110 13.82 2.58 -8.40
C GLY A 110 13.10 3.92 -8.47
N GLU A 111 12.05 4.01 -9.28
CA GLU A 111 11.27 5.23 -9.47
C GLU A 111 10.56 5.68 -8.17
N ALA A 112 10.25 4.76 -7.26
CA ALA A 112 9.65 5.12 -5.98
C ALA A 112 10.53 6.08 -5.14
N MET A 113 11.84 6.14 -5.37
CA MET A 113 12.74 7.12 -4.73
C MET A 113 12.45 8.57 -5.13
N GLU A 114 11.84 8.78 -6.31
CA GLU A 114 11.41 10.11 -6.75
C GLU A 114 10.01 10.45 -6.21
N MET A 115 9.18 9.44 -5.98
CA MET A 115 7.83 9.60 -5.41
C MET A 115 7.89 9.85 -3.91
N ILE A 116 8.77 9.13 -3.20
CA ILE A 116 8.93 9.15 -1.74
C ILE A 116 10.39 9.40 -1.45
N THR A 117 10.76 10.64 -1.13
CA THR A 117 12.15 11.00 -0.81
C THR A 117 12.53 10.58 0.62
N ASP A 118 13.83 10.58 0.92
CA ASP A 118 14.28 10.34 2.30
C ASP A 118 13.67 11.37 3.30
N ALA A 119 13.49 12.62 2.88
CA ALA A 119 12.84 13.64 3.72
C ALA A 119 11.36 13.36 3.98
N ASP A 120 10.64 12.79 2.99
CA ASP A 120 9.26 12.35 3.16
C ASP A 120 9.20 11.15 4.13
N ALA A 121 10.11 10.19 3.97
CA ALA A 121 10.20 9.03 4.87
C ALA A 121 10.46 9.43 6.32
N ASP A 122 11.36 10.38 6.56
CA ASP A 122 11.65 10.93 7.89
C ASP A 122 10.41 11.63 8.48
N ALA A 123 9.72 12.45 7.68
CA ALA A 123 8.51 13.15 8.12
C ALA A 123 7.35 12.19 8.44
N ILE A 124 7.15 11.16 7.62
CA ILE A 124 6.18 10.10 7.89
C ILE A 124 6.50 9.41 9.22
N TRP A 125 7.76 9.03 9.44
CA TRP A 125 8.17 8.38 10.70
C TRP A 125 7.89 9.25 11.92
N ASP A 126 8.18 10.55 11.86
CA ASP A 126 7.88 11.49 12.93
C ASP A 126 6.38 11.53 13.26
N GLU A 127 5.50 11.42 12.27
CA GLU A 127 4.06 11.39 12.46
C GLU A 127 3.57 10.06 13.05
N ILE A 128 3.99 8.92 12.46
CA ILE A 128 3.42 7.61 12.81
C ILE A 128 4.07 6.95 14.04
N SER A 129 5.26 7.36 14.46
CA SER A 129 6.01 6.74 15.57
C SER A 129 5.24 6.68 16.88
N SER A 130 4.33 7.64 17.11
CA SER A 130 3.47 7.69 18.29
C SER A 130 2.45 6.54 18.32
N TYR A 131 1.94 6.06 17.18
CA TYR A 131 1.05 4.91 17.11
C TYR A 131 1.75 3.65 17.62
N PHE A 132 2.94 3.37 17.13
CA PHE A 132 3.74 2.21 17.53
C PHE A 132 4.13 2.26 19.00
N SER A 133 4.46 3.45 19.53
CA SER A 133 4.77 3.65 20.95
C SER A 133 3.56 3.35 21.84
N ASN A 134 2.35 3.54 21.35
CA ASN A 134 1.10 3.24 22.04
C ASN A 134 0.61 1.79 21.81
N GLY A 135 1.29 1.00 20.98
CA GLY A 135 0.91 -0.37 20.64
C GLY A 135 -0.16 -0.47 19.55
N ASP A 136 -0.48 0.61 18.87
CA ASP A 136 -1.41 0.66 17.73
C ASP A 136 -0.66 0.43 16.43
N TYR A 137 -0.24 -0.83 16.21
CA TYR A 137 0.61 -1.20 15.07
C TYR A 137 -0.11 -1.07 13.75
N TYR A 138 -1.35 -1.55 13.68
CA TYR A 138 -2.15 -1.43 12.46
C TYR A 138 -2.45 0.03 12.13
N GLY A 139 -2.90 0.83 13.11
CA GLY A 139 -3.20 2.24 12.89
C GLY A 139 -1.99 3.03 12.38
N GLY A 140 -0.77 2.74 12.89
CA GLY A 140 0.45 3.34 12.37
C GLY A 140 0.78 2.94 10.94
N MET A 141 0.56 1.68 10.57
CA MET A 141 0.79 1.19 9.20
C MET A 141 -0.29 1.66 8.22
N GLU A 142 -1.53 1.80 8.68
CA GLU A 142 -2.62 2.38 7.89
C GLU A 142 -2.37 3.87 7.62
N GLN A 143 -1.93 4.64 8.63
CA GLN A 143 -1.54 6.04 8.44
C GLN A 143 -0.37 6.17 7.44
N LEU A 144 0.67 5.35 7.59
CA LEU A 144 1.77 5.29 6.62
C LEU A 144 1.27 5.11 5.18
N TRP A 145 0.28 4.23 4.98
CA TRP A 145 -0.28 4.03 3.64
C TRP A 145 -0.89 5.32 3.09
N TRP A 146 -1.72 6.00 3.88
CA TRP A 146 -2.36 7.25 3.42
C TRP A 146 -1.35 8.34 3.06
N ASP A 147 -0.24 8.42 3.79
CA ASP A 147 0.84 9.36 3.51
C ASP A 147 1.56 8.99 2.20
N VAL A 148 1.89 7.71 2.01
CA VAL A 148 2.51 7.20 0.79
C VAL A 148 1.58 7.38 -0.42
N ASP A 149 0.31 7.02 -0.31
CA ASP A 149 -0.70 7.19 -1.36
C ASP A 149 -0.78 8.64 -1.82
N SER A 150 -0.84 9.56 -0.88
CA SER A 150 -0.89 10.99 -1.17
C SER A 150 0.37 11.51 -1.85
N LEU A 151 1.56 11.07 -1.43
CA LEU A 151 2.83 11.43 -2.07
C LEU A 151 2.91 10.91 -3.52
N CYS A 152 2.48 9.67 -3.75
CA CYS A 152 2.46 9.07 -5.08
C CYS A 152 1.44 9.77 -6.00
N ALA A 153 0.25 10.12 -5.50
CA ALA A 153 -0.77 10.86 -6.24
C ALA A 153 -0.29 12.28 -6.61
N ASP A 154 0.40 12.96 -5.69
CA ASP A 154 1.00 14.26 -5.94
C ASP A 154 2.13 14.17 -6.98
N TYR A 155 2.95 13.14 -6.93
CA TYR A 155 3.98 12.90 -7.93
C TYR A 155 3.39 12.69 -9.33
N GLN A 156 2.32 11.88 -9.46
CA GLN A 156 1.62 11.70 -10.73
C GLN A 156 1.01 13.00 -11.26
N THR A 157 0.54 13.88 -10.37
CA THR A 157 -0.13 15.13 -10.75
C THR A 157 0.86 16.22 -11.11
N TYR A 158 1.94 16.38 -10.37
CA TYR A 158 2.84 17.54 -10.43
C TYR A 158 4.27 17.18 -10.87
N GLY A 159 4.65 15.90 -10.85
CA GLY A 159 6.02 15.44 -11.02
C GLY A 159 6.92 15.79 -9.83
N ALA A 160 8.18 15.34 -9.87
CA ALA A 160 9.14 15.52 -8.79
C ALA A 160 9.40 16.99 -8.39
N GLU A 161 9.37 17.92 -9.35
CA GLU A 161 9.69 19.34 -9.11
C GLU A 161 8.48 20.18 -8.69
N GLY A 162 7.26 19.74 -9.00
CA GLY A 162 6.02 20.52 -8.81
C GLY A 162 5.25 20.18 -7.56
N ARG A 163 5.59 19.10 -6.84
CA ARG A 163 4.83 18.68 -5.67
C ARG A 163 5.08 19.58 -4.45
N PRO A 164 4.10 19.69 -3.54
CA PRO A 164 4.29 20.36 -2.25
C PRO A 164 5.47 19.76 -1.48
N LYS A 165 6.20 20.57 -0.73
CA LYS A 165 7.25 20.05 0.15
C LYS A 165 6.64 19.32 1.33
N SER A 166 7.31 18.28 1.81
CA SER A 166 6.84 17.43 2.91
C SER A 166 6.46 18.18 4.18
N ASP A 167 7.19 19.24 4.54
CA ASP A 167 6.90 20.09 5.71
C ASP A 167 5.57 20.85 5.60
N ALA A 168 5.12 21.17 4.38
CA ALA A 168 3.80 21.75 4.15
C ALA A 168 2.69 20.69 4.09
N PHE A 169 3.01 19.50 3.61
CA PHE A 169 2.08 18.40 3.43
C PHE A 169 1.58 17.85 4.77
N PHE A 170 2.48 17.49 5.67
CA PHE A 170 2.12 16.92 6.97
C PHE A 170 1.52 17.94 7.96
N SER A 171 1.67 19.27 7.72
CA SER A 171 1.07 20.30 8.56
C SER A 171 -0.44 20.46 8.38
N GLU A 172 -1.01 19.94 7.30
CA GLU A 172 -2.44 20.03 6.97
C GLU A 172 -3.19 18.69 7.07
N SER A 173 -2.59 17.64 7.65
CA SER A 173 -3.24 16.33 7.78
C SER A 173 -4.59 16.44 8.51
N PRO A 174 -5.71 16.07 7.87
CA PRO A 174 -7.07 16.23 8.43
C PRO A 174 -7.38 15.29 9.59
N VAL A 175 -6.46 14.42 10.00
CA VAL A 175 -6.67 13.40 11.04
C VAL A 175 -6.72 13.96 12.46
N SER A 176 -6.47 15.26 12.66
CA SER A 176 -6.55 15.92 13.98
C SER A 176 -7.98 16.12 14.51
N SER A 177 -9.04 15.76 13.79
CA SER A 177 -10.41 15.83 14.31
C SER A 177 -11.36 14.87 13.59
N GLY A 178 -11.56 13.67 14.13
CA GLY A 178 -12.77 12.85 14.11
C GLY A 178 -13.72 12.85 12.90
N GLY A 179 -13.24 13.11 11.64
CA GLY A 179 -14.10 13.30 10.48
C GLY A 179 -13.72 12.54 9.22
N GLY A 180 -12.76 11.62 9.27
CA GLY A 180 -12.16 11.00 8.07
C GLY A 180 -13.08 10.18 7.15
N ILE A 181 -14.25 9.73 7.63
CA ILE A 181 -15.17 8.92 6.81
C ILE A 181 -16.01 9.79 5.85
N ALA A 182 -16.20 11.08 6.13
CA ALA A 182 -17.07 11.94 5.32
C ALA A 182 -16.42 12.45 4.01
N MET A 183 -15.09 12.48 3.92
CA MET A 183 -14.37 13.06 2.78
C MET A 183 -14.16 12.04 1.64
N ILE A 184 -13.99 10.75 1.98
CA ILE A 184 -13.85 9.67 1.00
C ILE A 184 -15.13 9.49 0.17
N ILE A 185 -16.32 9.71 0.76
CA ILE A 185 -17.61 9.61 0.06
C ILE A 185 -17.80 10.76 -0.96
N LEU A 186 -17.20 11.93 -0.74
CA LEU A 186 -17.34 13.08 -1.64
C LEU A 186 -16.43 12.99 -2.88
N LEU A 187 -15.25 12.38 -2.78
CA LEU A 187 -14.37 12.16 -3.93
C LEU A 187 -14.88 11.04 -4.85
N ALA A 188 -15.41 9.95 -4.29
CA ALA A 188 -16.04 8.90 -5.08
C ALA A 188 -17.29 9.38 -5.84
N ALA A 189 -18.06 10.33 -5.27
CA ALA A 189 -19.22 10.95 -5.94
C ALA A 189 -18.83 11.88 -7.10
N ALA A 190 -17.67 12.55 -7.02
CA ALA A 190 -17.18 13.42 -8.09
C ALA A 190 -16.68 12.62 -9.30
N PHE A 191 -16.05 11.47 -9.07
CA PHE A 191 -15.56 10.60 -10.15
C PHE A 191 -16.71 9.92 -10.92
N SER A 192 -17.78 9.51 -10.26
CA SER A 192 -18.98 8.97 -10.92
C SER A 192 -19.71 9.96 -11.81
N ALA A 193 -19.62 11.26 -11.55
CA ALA A 193 -20.29 12.28 -12.35
C ALA A 193 -19.58 12.55 -13.68
N VAL A 194 -18.26 12.33 -13.77
CA VAL A 194 -17.50 12.55 -15.01
C VAL A 194 -17.76 11.43 -16.03
N ILE A 195 -17.95 10.18 -15.58
CA ILE A 195 -18.23 9.04 -16.48
C ILE A 195 -19.64 9.10 -17.05
N ALA A 196 -20.62 9.65 -16.32
CA ALA A 196 -21.99 9.81 -16.81
C ALA A 196 -22.15 10.93 -17.84
N GLY A 197 -21.23 11.92 -17.88
CA GLY A 197 -21.27 13.06 -18.81
C GLY A 197 -20.80 12.76 -20.24
N VAL A 198 -20.07 11.68 -20.47
CA VAL A 198 -19.48 11.33 -21.78
C VAL A 198 -20.44 10.51 -22.66
N SER A 199 -21.51 9.94 -22.11
CA SER A 199 -22.44 9.07 -22.85
C SER A 199 -23.63 9.77 -23.54
N VAL A 200 -23.71 11.11 -23.56
CA VAL A 200 -24.85 11.85 -24.11
C VAL A 200 -24.51 12.69 -25.34
N MET A 201 -23.32 12.54 -25.96
CA MET A 201 -22.98 13.17 -27.23
C MET A 201 -22.53 12.14 -28.27
N SER A 202 -23.46 11.31 -28.76
CA SER A 202 -23.37 10.61 -30.06
C SER A 202 -24.75 10.38 -30.62
#